data_9960b0e77f5c3960af06bcd2e214416d
#
_entry.id   9960b0e77f5c3960af06bcd2e214416d
#
_cell.length_a   1.000
_cell.length_b   1.000
_cell.length_c   1.000
_cell.angle_alpha   90.00
_cell.angle_beta   90.00
_cell.angle_gamma   90.00
#
_symmetry.space_group_name_H-M   'P 1'
#
loop_
_entity.id
_entity.type
_entity.pdbx_description
1 polymer ?
#
loop_
_entity_poly.entity_id
_entity_poly.type
_entity_poly.pdbx_seq_one_letter_code
_entity_poly.pdbx_strand_id
1 'polypeptide(L)'
;MKNLLLFLVFACTFSFSCLGSPVPFSPIVRNYSVLDYNAGNENWAVAQDECGVMYFGNNSGLLRYDGSRWKLFPLPTSGIVRAVYVASDRRIYVGSFEEFGYFEQNDLNLLEYHSLKEQVKGFDFHNDEIWTIVEQGGNIIFQSFGSYFIYDGKGTKGVRCPELPLNLFRIGDTLYSQLINGGVCTFAGDKFIPLISRQELGDSDVLAGLPYPGGMLLLTRNSGGYIHTSSGIRPWHTDSDEELKRHTVNRAVMTKDSCYVIG
;
A
#
# COMPACT_ATOMS: atom_id res chain seq x y z
N MET A 1 -7.01 33.89 -56.43
CA MET A 1 -6.00 33.16 -55.64
C MET A 1 -5.59 33.86 -54.35
N LYS A 2 -5.35 35.17 -54.31
CA LYS A 2 -4.99 35.90 -53.06
C LYS A 2 -6.05 35.79 -51.96
N ASN A 3 -7.34 35.88 -52.30
CA ASN A 3 -8.43 35.82 -51.31
C ASN A 3 -8.67 34.42 -50.75
N LEU A 4 -8.33 33.35 -51.48
CA LEU A 4 -8.43 31.98 -50.99
C LEU A 4 -7.32 31.67 -49.98
N LEU A 5 -6.12 32.23 -50.19
CA LEU A 5 -4.99 32.09 -49.27
C LEU A 5 -5.25 32.81 -47.94
N LEU A 6 -5.91 33.97 -47.98
CA LEU A 6 -6.26 34.72 -46.78
C LEU A 6 -7.31 34.00 -45.91
N PHE A 7 -8.26 33.28 -46.56
CA PHE A 7 -9.27 32.48 -45.88
C PHE A 7 -8.67 31.23 -45.22
N LEU A 8 -7.67 30.61 -45.88
CA LEU A 8 -6.96 29.45 -45.32
C LEU A 8 -6.07 29.85 -44.11
N VAL A 9 -5.42 31.00 -44.14
CA VAL A 9 -4.61 31.52 -43.03
C VAL A 9 -5.53 31.90 -41.84
N PHE A 10 -6.71 32.46 -42.10
CA PHE A 10 -7.67 32.80 -41.03
C PHE A 10 -8.33 31.54 -40.41
N ALA A 11 -8.53 30.48 -41.19
CA ALA A 11 -9.05 29.21 -40.70
C ALA A 11 -8.01 28.43 -39.82
N CYS A 12 -6.72 28.58 -40.08
CA CYS A 12 -5.66 27.97 -39.28
C CYS A 12 -5.37 28.67 -37.94
N THR A 13 -5.80 29.95 -37.77
CA THR A 13 -5.61 30.67 -36.50
C THR A 13 -6.74 30.46 -35.50
N PHE A 14 -7.84 29.80 -35.89
CA PHE A 14 -8.93 29.38 -34.99
C PHE A 14 -8.80 27.92 -34.58
N SER A 15 -7.59 27.47 -34.28
CA SER A 15 -7.42 26.31 -33.38
C SER A 15 -7.77 26.78 -31.95
N PHE A 16 -9.06 26.88 -31.67
CA PHE A 16 -9.53 26.97 -30.30
C PHE A 16 -9.01 25.70 -29.57
N SER A 17 -7.92 25.87 -28.86
CA SER A 17 -7.64 25.01 -27.74
C SER A 17 -8.83 25.15 -26.79
N CYS A 18 -9.80 24.22 -26.89
CA CYS A 18 -10.82 24.07 -25.89
C CYS A 18 -10.06 23.57 -24.64
N LEU A 19 -9.47 24.50 -23.91
CA LEU A 19 -9.06 24.31 -22.54
C LEU A 19 -10.35 24.14 -21.76
N GLY A 20 -10.89 22.93 -21.79
CA GLY A 20 -11.93 22.57 -20.85
C GLY A 20 -11.36 22.88 -19.47
N SER A 21 -11.94 23.84 -18.78
CA SER A 21 -11.67 24.03 -17.37
C SER A 21 -11.86 22.67 -16.72
N PRO A 22 -10.89 22.16 -15.95
CA PRO A 22 -11.10 20.90 -15.24
C PRO A 22 -12.35 21.09 -14.39
N VAL A 23 -13.44 20.42 -14.78
CA VAL A 23 -14.63 20.38 -13.92
C VAL A 23 -14.14 19.77 -12.61
N PRO A 24 -14.26 20.49 -11.47
CA PRO A 24 -13.79 19.95 -10.21
C PRO A 24 -14.53 18.64 -9.99
N PHE A 25 -13.80 17.52 -10.06
CA PHE A 25 -14.36 16.21 -9.80
C PHE A 25 -14.69 16.15 -8.31
N SER A 26 -15.95 16.19 -7.99
CA SER A 26 -16.43 15.92 -6.63
C SER A 26 -16.84 14.46 -6.58
N PRO A 27 -16.05 13.59 -5.92
CA PRO A 27 -16.41 12.20 -5.81
C PRO A 27 -17.71 12.05 -5.02
N ILE A 28 -18.54 11.09 -5.40
CA ILE A 28 -19.70 10.71 -4.60
C ILE A 28 -19.18 10.05 -3.32
N VAL A 29 -19.38 10.71 -2.19
CA VAL A 29 -18.95 10.21 -0.87
C VAL A 29 -20.14 9.58 -0.15
N ARG A 30 -19.98 8.36 0.32
CA ARG A 30 -20.91 7.70 1.22
C ARG A 30 -20.18 7.36 2.52
N ASN A 31 -20.69 7.91 3.62
CA ASN A 31 -20.17 7.62 4.95
C ASN A 31 -20.92 6.45 5.56
N TYR A 32 -20.19 5.54 6.18
CA TYR A 32 -20.71 4.42 6.94
C TYR A 32 -20.32 4.58 8.41
N SER A 33 -21.26 4.42 9.29
CA SER A 33 -21.04 4.45 10.74
C SER A 33 -20.85 3.04 11.30
N VAL A 34 -20.41 2.95 12.55
CA VAL A 34 -20.33 1.67 13.27
C VAL A 34 -21.68 0.93 13.28
N LEU A 35 -22.80 1.68 13.29
CA LEU A 35 -24.14 1.09 13.27
C LEU A 35 -24.46 0.41 11.91
N ASP A 36 -23.85 0.86 10.83
CA ASP A 36 -24.06 0.28 9.49
C ASP A 36 -23.31 -1.06 9.35
N TYR A 37 -22.10 -1.18 9.89
CA TYR A 37 -21.26 -2.36 9.71
C TYR A 37 -21.12 -3.24 10.97
N ASN A 38 -21.61 -2.79 12.13
CA ASN A 38 -21.68 -3.52 13.39
C ASN A 38 -20.34 -4.22 13.77
N ALA A 39 -19.24 -3.45 13.78
CA ALA A 39 -17.90 -3.91 14.13
C ALA A 39 -17.16 -2.81 14.94
N GLY A 40 -15.85 -2.97 15.16
CA GLY A 40 -15.03 -1.96 15.85
C GLY A 40 -15.00 -0.63 15.09
N ASN A 41 -14.76 0.47 15.79
CA ASN A 41 -14.77 1.83 15.25
C ASN A 41 -13.54 2.20 14.43
N GLU A 42 -12.47 1.39 14.47
CA GLU A 42 -11.22 1.66 13.77
C GLU A 42 -10.97 0.62 12.68
N ASN A 43 -10.65 1.13 11.48
CA ASN A 43 -10.19 0.34 10.35
C ASN A 43 -8.74 0.73 10.04
N TRP A 44 -7.83 -0.25 10.09
CA TRP A 44 -6.39 -0.08 9.97
C TRP A 44 -5.86 -0.27 8.56
N ALA A 45 -6.54 -1.08 7.79
CA ALA A 45 -6.16 -1.41 6.42
C ALA A 45 -7.40 -1.59 5.55
N VAL A 46 -7.23 -1.40 4.25
CA VAL A 46 -8.25 -1.64 3.24
C VAL A 46 -7.63 -2.33 2.03
N ALA A 47 -8.34 -3.31 1.49
CA ALA A 47 -8.01 -3.96 0.22
C ALA A 47 -9.29 -4.22 -0.58
N GLN A 48 -9.13 -4.37 -1.90
CA GLN A 48 -10.22 -4.67 -2.80
C GLN A 48 -9.84 -5.85 -3.69
N ASP A 49 -10.77 -6.78 -3.90
CA ASP A 49 -10.59 -7.86 -4.86
C ASP A 49 -11.00 -7.45 -6.30
N GLU A 50 -10.77 -8.35 -7.24
CA GLU A 50 -11.09 -8.14 -8.66
C GLU A 50 -12.59 -7.99 -8.93
N CYS A 51 -13.44 -8.51 -8.04
CA CYS A 51 -14.90 -8.40 -8.11
C CYS A 51 -15.44 -7.11 -7.48
N GLY A 52 -14.56 -6.26 -6.93
CA GLY A 52 -14.92 -5.01 -6.27
C GLY A 52 -15.35 -5.16 -4.82
N VAL A 53 -15.25 -6.35 -4.22
CA VAL A 53 -15.51 -6.56 -2.79
C VAL A 53 -14.40 -5.92 -1.98
N MET A 54 -14.79 -5.16 -0.96
CA MET A 54 -13.89 -4.46 -0.06
C MET A 54 -13.65 -5.26 1.21
N TYR A 55 -12.41 -5.28 1.66
CA TYR A 55 -11.97 -5.91 2.90
C TYR A 55 -11.26 -4.89 3.77
N PHE A 56 -11.62 -4.86 5.06
CA PHE A 56 -11.04 -3.92 6.01
C PHE A 56 -10.44 -4.68 7.19
N GLY A 57 -9.24 -4.31 7.57
CA GLY A 57 -8.66 -4.72 8.84
C GLY A 57 -9.28 -3.89 9.95
N ASN A 58 -10.10 -4.49 10.79
CA ASN A 58 -10.88 -3.82 11.81
C ASN A 58 -10.46 -4.27 13.22
N ASN A 59 -10.75 -3.47 14.23
CA ASN A 59 -10.53 -3.81 15.64
C ASN A 59 -11.20 -5.12 16.07
N SER A 60 -12.21 -5.56 15.36
CA SER A 60 -12.98 -6.78 15.68
C SER A 60 -12.66 -7.97 14.76
N GLY A 61 -11.74 -7.81 13.79
CA GLY A 61 -11.39 -8.85 12.83
C GLY A 61 -11.35 -8.37 11.39
N LEU A 62 -11.58 -9.25 10.43
CA LEU A 62 -11.72 -8.91 9.02
C LEU A 62 -13.17 -8.50 8.72
N LEU A 63 -13.37 -7.27 8.27
CA LEU A 63 -14.67 -6.77 7.87
C LEU A 63 -14.76 -6.77 6.34
N ARG A 64 -15.83 -7.35 5.78
CA ARG A 64 -16.08 -7.47 4.34
C ARG A 64 -17.30 -6.66 3.94
N TYR A 65 -17.21 -5.96 2.80
CA TYR A 65 -18.32 -5.24 2.18
C TYR A 65 -18.43 -5.59 0.70
N ASP A 66 -19.58 -6.13 0.29
CA ASP A 66 -19.82 -6.57 -1.10
C ASP A 66 -20.59 -5.56 -1.96
N GLY A 67 -20.67 -4.30 -1.51
CA GLY A 67 -21.45 -3.24 -2.15
C GLY A 67 -22.86 -3.10 -1.58
N SER A 68 -23.36 -4.11 -0.88
CA SER A 68 -24.70 -4.10 -0.28
C SER A 68 -24.72 -4.50 1.19
N ARG A 69 -23.87 -5.43 1.59
CA ARG A 69 -23.86 -6.03 2.93
C ARG A 69 -22.49 -5.99 3.57
N TRP A 70 -22.49 -5.70 4.86
CA TRP A 70 -21.32 -5.82 5.73
C TRP A 70 -21.33 -7.18 6.42
N LYS A 71 -20.17 -7.80 6.54
CA LYS A 71 -19.98 -9.03 7.31
C LYS A 71 -18.64 -9.03 8.01
N LEU A 72 -18.66 -9.29 9.33
CA LEU A 72 -17.47 -9.41 10.16
C LEU A 72 -17.06 -10.89 10.26
N PHE A 73 -15.75 -11.12 10.14
CA PHE A 73 -15.09 -12.41 10.34
C PHE A 73 -14.03 -12.22 11.43
N PRO A 74 -14.31 -12.61 12.68
CA PRO A 74 -13.34 -12.50 13.76
C PRO A 74 -12.22 -13.52 13.56
N LEU A 75 -11.01 -13.17 14.03
CA LEU A 75 -9.92 -14.15 14.17
C LEU A 75 -10.16 -15.04 15.39
N PRO A 76 -9.60 -16.27 15.42
CA PRO A 76 -9.70 -17.16 16.57
C PRO A 76 -9.17 -16.54 17.87
N THR A 77 -8.16 -15.69 17.76
CA THR A 77 -7.55 -14.94 18.87
C THR A 77 -8.32 -13.69 19.28
N SER A 78 -9.45 -13.39 18.62
CA SER A 78 -10.20 -12.12 18.79
C SER A 78 -9.33 -10.87 18.60
N GLY A 79 -8.28 -10.98 17.78
CA GLY A 79 -7.28 -9.93 17.57
C GLY A 79 -7.73 -8.85 16.59
N ILE A 80 -7.14 -7.67 16.76
CA ILE A 80 -7.24 -6.56 15.82
C ILE A 80 -6.54 -6.94 14.52
N VAL A 81 -7.20 -6.80 13.37
CA VAL A 81 -6.55 -6.96 12.06
C VAL A 81 -5.91 -5.63 11.65
N ARG A 82 -4.58 -5.60 11.60
CA ARG A 82 -3.78 -4.41 11.24
C ARG A 82 -3.45 -4.33 9.76
N ALA A 83 -3.30 -5.47 9.12
CA ALA A 83 -2.94 -5.57 7.71
C ALA A 83 -3.91 -6.48 6.97
N VAL A 84 -4.27 -6.10 5.75
CA VAL A 84 -5.09 -6.90 4.83
C VAL A 84 -4.47 -6.81 3.44
N TYR A 85 -4.37 -7.94 2.78
CA TYR A 85 -3.86 -8.04 1.41
C TYR A 85 -4.65 -9.08 0.62
N VAL A 86 -5.19 -8.70 -0.54
CA VAL A 86 -5.80 -9.65 -1.48
C VAL A 86 -4.73 -10.06 -2.48
N ALA A 87 -4.34 -11.32 -2.45
CA ALA A 87 -3.25 -11.83 -3.27
C ALA A 87 -3.72 -12.37 -4.64
N SER A 88 -2.76 -12.66 -5.51
CA SER A 88 -3.00 -13.20 -6.85
C SER A 88 -3.67 -14.57 -6.83
N ASP A 89 -3.52 -15.34 -5.74
CA ASP A 89 -4.20 -16.62 -5.49
C ASP A 89 -5.65 -16.48 -4.99
N ARG A 90 -6.19 -15.24 -4.92
CA ARG A 90 -7.52 -14.86 -4.45
C ARG A 90 -7.76 -15.06 -2.95
N ARG A 91 -6.75 -15.41 -2.18
CA ARG A 91 -6.84 -15.44 -0.73
C ARG A 91 -6.75 -14.04 -0.15
N ILE A 92 -7.42 -13.84 0.98
CA ILE A 92 -7.38 -12.58 1.73
C ILE A 92 -6.43 -12.80 2.91
N TYR A 93 -5.19 -12.35 2.77
CA TYR A 93 -4.19 -12.44 3.82
C TYR A 93 -4.41 -11.35 4.85
N VAL A 94 -4.27 -11.72 6.13
CA VAL A 94 -4.49 -10.82 7.27
C VAL A 94 -3.36 -10.93 8.27
N GLY A 95 -3.06 -9.83 8.92
CA GLY A 95 -2.05 -9.72 9.97
C GLY A 95 -2.60 -9.03 11.21
N SER A 96 -2.23 -9.56 12.38
CA SER A 96 -2.66 -9.14 13.70
C SER A 96 -1.48 -9.18 14.68
N PHE A 97 -1.75 -9.02 15.97
CA PHE A 97 -0.76 -9.20 17.03
C PHE A 97 -0.49 -10.71 17.23
N GLU A 98 0.75 -11.10 16.98
CA GLU A 98 1.22 -12.50 17.05
C GLU A 98 0.28 -13.52 16.37
N GLU A 99 -0.44 -13.08 15.34
CA GLU A 99 -1.33 -13.92 14.55
C GLU A 99 -1.36 -13.42 13.10
N PHE A 100 -1.26 -14.33 12.16
CA PHE A 100 -1.36 -14.05 10.74
C PHE A 100 -1.75 -15.29 9.96
N GLY A 101 -2.39 -15.08 8.84
CA GLY A 101 -2.89 -16.16 8.00
C GLY A 101 -3.71 -15.62 6.84
N TYR A 102 -4.63 -16.42 6.37
CA TYR A 102 -5.49 -16.05 5.27
C TYR A 102 -6.91 -16.57 5.43
N PHE A 103 -7.83 -15.88 4.77
CA PHE A 103 -9.17 -16.38 4.53
C PHE A 103 -9.26 -16.89 3.10
N GLU A 104 -9.87 -18.05 2.91
CA GLU A 104 -10.25 -18.56 1.61
C GLU A 104 -11.71 -19.06 1.63
N GLN A 105 -12.31 -19.15 0.45
CA GLN A 105 -13.66 -19.72 0.33
C GLN A 105 -13.59 -21.23 0.35
N ASN A 106 -14.38 -21.84 1.23
CA ASN A 106 -14.58 -23.28 1.24
C ASN A 106 -15.60 -23.70 0.15
N ASP A 107 -15.86 -25.01 0.06
CA ASP A 107 -16.80 -25.58 -0.93
C ASP A 107 -18.24 -25.06 -0.81
N LEU A 108 -18.60 -24.43 0.30
CA LEU A 108 -19.89 -23.79 0.55
C LEU A 108 -19.87 -22.29 0.28
N ASN A 109 -18.79 -21.75 -0.33
CA ASN A 109 -18.56 -20.33 -0.55
C ASN A 109 -18.55 -19.49 0.74
N LEU A 110 -18.20 -20.09 1.87
CA LEU A 110 -18.01 -19.39 3.14
C LEU A 110 -16.53 -19.11 3.33
N LEU A 111 -16.19 -17.89 3.78
CA LEU A 111 -14.81 -17.55 4.16
C LEU A 111 -14.44 -18.30 5.44
N GLU A 112 -13.34 -19.05 5.37
CA GLU A 112 -12.74 -19.79 6.46
C GLU A 112 -11.31 -19.30 6.71
N TYR A 113 -10.94 -19.15 7.97
CA TYR A 113 -9.61 -18.67 8.37
C TYR A 113 -8.63 -19.81 8.55
N HIS A 114 -7.43 -19.65 8.01
CA HIS A 114 -6.30 -20.55 8.14
C HIS A 114 -5.11 -19.81 8.76
N SER A 115 -4.75 -20.18 9.99
CA SER A 115 -3.58 -19.62 10.66
C SER A 115 -2.28 -20.17 10.05
N LEU A 116 -1.32 -19.28 9.81
CA LEU A 116 0.03 -19.60 9.37
C LEU A 116 1.05 -19.54 10.52
N LYS A 117 0.67 -18.97 11.66
CA LYS A 117 1.54 -18.84 12.84
C LYS A 117 2.10 -20.18 13.29
N GLU A 118 1.26 -21.20 13.40
CA GLU A 118 1.66 -22.52 13.91
C GLU A 118 2.62 -23.27 12.99
N GLN A 119 2.73 -22.85 11.73
CA GLN A 119 3.69 -23.41 10.78
C GLN A 119 5.12 -22.91 11.05
N VAL A 120 5.29 -21.79 11.77
CA VAL A 120 6.58 -21.19 12.08
C VAL A 120 7.22 -21.89 13.26
N LYS A 121 7.88 -23.01 12.99
CA LYS A 121 8.50 -23.83 14.04
C LYS A 121 9.79 -23.20 14.57
N GLY A 122 9.96 -23.26 15.89
CA GLY A 122 11.21 -22.81 16.54
C GLY A 122 11.44 -21.30 16.52
N PHE A 123 10.44 -20.51 16.17
CA PHE A 123 10.48 -19.06 16.22
C PHE A 123 9.84 -18.58 17.53
N ASP A 124 10.55 -17.72 18.23
CA ASP A 124 10.06 -17.12 19.46
C ASP A 124 9.45 -15.76 19.14
N PHE A 125 8.12 -15.65 19.24
CA PHE A 125 7.39 -14.42 18.99
C PHE A 125 7.59 -13.46 20.15
N HIS A 126 7.99 -12.22 19.86
CA HIS A 126 8.23 -11.16 20.84
C HIS A 126 7.43 -9.92 20.49
N ASN A 127 6.13 -9.94 20.74
CA ASN A 127 5.21 -8.85 20.42
C ASN A 127 5.23 -8.50 18.92
N ASP A 128 5.31 -9.50 18.07
CA ASP A 128 5.31 -9.34 16.62
C ASP A 128 3.90 -8.99 16.13
N GLU A 129 3.62 -7.71 15.95
CA GLU A 129 2.38 -7.22 15.34
C GLU A 129 2.61 -7.00 13.83
N ILE A 130 1.76 -7.60 12.99
CA ILE A 130 1.91 -7.56 11.54
C ILE A 130 1.27 -6.28 11.00
N TRP A 131 2.10 -5.40 10.45
CA TRP A 131 1.69 -4.10 9.92
C TRP A 131 1.60 -4.03 8.40
N THR A 132 2.33 -4.88 7.71
CA THR A 132 2.40 -4.87 6.25
C THR A 132 2.38 -6.29 5.71
N ILE A 133 1.65 -6.49 4.62
CA ILE A 133 1.64 -7.74 3.86
C ILE A 133 1.89 -7.39 2.40
N VAL A 134 2.85 -8.08 1.77
CA VAL A 134 3.17 -7.92 0.36
C VAL A 134 3.35 -9.27 -0.32
N GLU A 135 3.05 -9.33 -1.61
CA GLU A 135 3.30 -10.49 -2.46
C GLU A 135 4.52 -10.23 -3.33
N GLN A 136 5.47 -11.17 -3.36
CA GLN A 136 6.64 -11.13 -4.22
C GLN A 136 7.04 -12.53 -4.68
N GLY A 137 7.14 -12.73 -6.00
CA GLY A 137 7.61 -13.99 -6.58
C GLY A 137 6.80 -15.22 -6.16
N GLY A 138 5.49 -15.06 -5.94
CA GLY A 138 4.61 -16.12 -5.46
C GLY A 138 4.66 -16.35 -3.94
N ASN A 139 5.50 -15.62 -3.22
CA ASN A 139 5.54 -15.66 -1.76
C ASN A 139 4.71 -14.53 -1.16
N ILE A 140 4.10 -14.78 -0.01
CA ILE A 140 3.47 -13.76 0.82
C ILE A 140 4.39 -13.44 1.99
N ILE A 141 4.71 -12.17 2.16
CA ILE A 141 5.60 -11.68 3.21
C ILE A 141 4.78 -10.85 4.18
N PHE A 142 4.75 -11.29 5.44
CA PHE A 142 4.16 -10.58 6.56
C PHE A 142 5.27 -9.89 7.33
N GLN A 143 5.15 -8.59 7.57
CA GLN A 143 6.18 -7.80 8.23
C GLN A 143 5.67 -7.25 9.57
N SER A 144 6.44 -7.51 10.63
CA SER A 144 6.40 -6.77 11.88
C SER A 144 7.60 -5.79 11.95
N PHE A 145 7.74 -5.01 13.02
CA PHE A 145 8.91 -4.14 13.18
C PHE A 145 10.20 -4.90 13.49
N GLY A 146 10.12 -6.10 14.04
CA GLY A 146 11.28 -6.89 14.42
C GLY A 146 11.49 -8.15 13.61
N SER A 147 10.55 -8.49 12.74
CA SER A 147 10.54 -9.77 12.03
C SER A 147 9.76 -9.70 10.74
N TYR A 148 10.00 -10.68 9.89
CA TYR A 148 9.10 -10.98 8.79
C TYR A 148 8.91 -12.48 8.63
N PHE A 149 7.75 -12.85 8.09
CA PHE A 149 7.35 -14.24 7.90
C PHE A 149 7.05 -14.44 6.43
N ILE A 150 7.67 -15.44 5.82
CA ILE A 150 7.55 -15.73 4.39
C ILE A 150 6.78 -17.03 4.23
N TYR A 151 5.61 -16.94 3.59
CA TYR A 151 4.79 -18.07 3.21
C TYR A 151 4.96 -18.35 1.71
N ASP A 152 5.39 -19.56 1.34
CA ASP A 152 5.65 -19.98 -0.04
C ASP A 152 4.50 -20.82 -0.65
N GLY A 153 3.32 -20.81 -0.01
CA GLY A 153 2.18 -21.63 -0.41
C GLY A 153 2.19 -23.04 0.21
N LYS A 154 3.28 -23.47 0.87
CA LYS A 154 3.44 -24.78 1.48
C LYS A 154 3.84 -24.72 2.95
N GLY A 155 4.66 -23.74 3.30
CA GLY A 155 5.15 -23.57 4.64
C GLY A 155 5.53 -22.12 4.92
N THR A 156 5.71 -21.80 6.21
CA THR A 156 6.02 -20.46 6.67
C THR A 156 7.37 -20.45 7.40
N LYS A 157 8.26 -19.54 6.97
CA LYS A 157 9.56 -19.29 7.59
C LYS A 157 9.52 -17.94 8.31
N GLY A 158 9.89 -17.92 9.61
CA GLY A 158 10.13 -16.69 10.35
C GLY A 158 11.59 -16.25 10.27
N VAL A 159 11.82 -14.95 10.10
CA VAL A 159 13.15 -14.35 10.08
C VAL A 159 13.17 -13.14 11.02
N ARG A 160 14.11 -13.13 11.96
CA ARG A 160 14.35 -11.99 12.84
C ARG A 160 15.17 -10.94 12.08
N CYS A 161 14.76 -9.68 12.14
CA CYS A 161 15.47 -8.58 11.50
C CYS A 161 16.35 -7.87 12.52
N PRO A 162 17.67 -7.87 12.37
CA PRO A 162 18.55 -7.03 13.18
C PRO A 162 18.34 -5.53 12.87
N GLU A 163 18.13 -5.20 11.59
CA GLU A 163 17.71 -3.88 11.15
C GLU A 163 16.19 -3.83 11.18
N LEU A 164 15.62 -2.94 11.96
CA LEU A 164 14.19 -2.83 12.17
C LEU A 164 13.49 -2.22 10.95
N PRO A 165 12.73 -2.99 10.15
CA PRO A 165 11.98 -2.45 9.02
C PRO A 165 10.78 -1.63 9.51
N LEU A 166 10.68 -0.38 9.07
CA LEU A 166 9.51 0.45 9.33
C LEU A 166 8.33 0.03 8.47
N ASN A 167 8.58 -0.17 7.18
CA ASN A 167 7.60 -0.67 6.22
C ASN A 167 8.27 -1.39 5.04
N LEU A 168 7.51 -2.23 4.36
CA LEU A 168 7.86 -2.82 3.07
C LEU A 168 6.95 -2.23 1.99
N PHE A 169 7.50 -1.99 0.81
CA PHE A 169 6.73 -1.59 -0.36
C PHE A 169 7.33 -2.20 -1.64
N ARG A 170 6.49 -2.48 -2.61
CA ARG A 170 6.89 -3.11 -3.87
C ARG A 170 6.74 -2.15 -5.03
N ILE A 171 7.77 -2.07 -5.88
CA ILE A 171 7.73 -1.32 -7.14
C ILE A 171 8.23 -2.24 -8.25
N GLY A 172 7.36 -2.55 -9.20
CA GLY A 172 7.58 -3.64 -10.15
C GLY A 172 7.80 -4.96 -9.42
N ASP A 173 8.89 -5.65 -9.72
CA ASP A 173 9.25 -6.92 -9.08
C ASP A 173 10.23 -6.76 -7.92
N THR A 174 10.60 -5.52 -7.58
CA THR A 174 11.57 -5.26 -6.51
C THR A 174 10.84 -4.85 -5.23
N LEU A 175 11.24 -5.49 -4.14
CA LEU A 175 10.79 -5.18 -2.80
C LEU A 175 11.80 -4.26 -2.11
N TYR A 176 11.29 -3.20 -1.52
CA TYR A 176 12.04 -2.19 -0.79
C TYR A 176 11.59 -2.13 0.66
N SER A 177 12.47 -1.68 1.51
CA SER A 177 12.18 -1.40 2.91
C SER A 177 12.76 -0.06 3.34
N GLN A 178 11.99 0.73 4.06
CA GLN A 178 12.51 1.78 4.92
C GLN A 178 12.92 1.15 6.25
N LEU A 179 14.16 1.36 6.67
CA LEU A 179 14.63 0.93 8.00
C LEU A 179 14.42 2.04 9.03
N ILE A 180 14.06 1.67 10.25
CA ILE A 180 13.91 2.62 11.37
C ILE A 180 15.29 3.25 11.64
N ASN A 181 15.36 4.59 11.62
CA ASN A 181 16.58 5.39 11.72
C ASN A 181 17.61 5.12 10.60
N GLY A 182 17.24 4.35 9.58
CA GLY A 182 18.06 4.09 8.40
C GLY A 182 17.52 4.79 7.16
N GLY A 183 18.00 4.37 6.00
CA GLY A 183 17.50 4.79 4.71
C GLY A 183 16.61 3.76 4.05
N VAL A 184 16.45 3.86 2.73
CA VAL A 184 15.76 2.86 1.92
C VAL A 184 16.75 1.79 1.47
N CYS A 185 16.32 0.55 1.62
CA CYS A 185 17.06 -0.64 1.21
C CYS A 185 16.25 -1.44 0.19
N THR A 186 16.90 -2.22 -0.65
CA THR A 186 16.26 -3.34 -1.36
C THR A 186 16.22 -4.55 -0.43
N PHE A 187 15.12 -5.30 -0.49
CA PHE A 187 14.95 -6.55 0.24
C PHE A 187 15.20 -7.73 -0.70
N ALA A 188 16.26 -8.48 -0.43
CA ALA A 188 16.67 -9.64 -1.23
C ALA A 188 16.63 -10.91 -0.36
N GLY A 189 15.43 -11.50 -0.26
CA GLY A 189 15.19 -12.77 0.42
C GLY A 189 15.30 -12.73 1.92
N ASP A 190 16.49 -12.51 2.47
CA ASP A 190 16.78 -12.47 3.90
C ASP A 190 17.71 -11.31 4.30
N LYS A 191 18.00 -10.40 3.36
CA LYS A 191 18.95 -9.29 3.58
C LYS A 191 18.42 -7.97 3.08
N PHE A 192 18.76 -6.91 3.80
CA PHE A 192 18.57 -5.54 3.37
C PHE A 192 19.86 -5.01 2.74
N ILE A 193 19.78 -4.59 1.49
CA ILE A 193 20.91 -4.01 0.74
C ILE A 193 20.66 -2.51 0.68
N PRO A 194 21.50 -1.66 1.31
CA PRO A 194 21.33 -0.21 1.29
C PRO A 194 21.25 0.34 -0.14
N LEU A 195 20.31 1.24 -0.39
CA LEU A 195 20.08 1.87 -1.69
C LEU A 195 20.16 3.41 -1.59
N ILE A 196 19.46 4.00 -0.64
CA ILE A 196 19.37 5.44 -0.45
C ILE A 196 19.59 5.72 1.04
N SER A 197 20.51 6.60 1.34
CA SER A 197 20.77 7.01 2.73
C SER A 197 19.66 7.90 3.27
N ARG A 198 19.49 7.95 4.57
CA ARG A 198 18.54 8.84 5.24
C ARG A 198 18.84 10.32 4.95
N GLN A 199 20.13 10.70 4.86
CA GLN A 199 20.56 12.07 4.54
C GLN A 199 20.08 12.54 3.16
N GLU A 200 20.12 11.67 2.16
CA GLU A 200 19.62 11.95 0.82
C GLU A 200 18.09 12.18 0.80
N LEU A 201 17.39 11.76 1.83
CA LEU A 201 15.94 11.91 2.04
C LEU A 201 15.59 13.04 3.01
N GLY A 202 16.52 13.97 3.27
CA GLY A 202 16.32 15.09 4.18
C GLY A 202 16.18 14.66 5.64
N ASP A 203 16.89 13.61 6.05
CA ASP A 203 16.87 13.00 7.39
C ASP A 203 15.46 12.55 7.85
N SER A 204 14.62 12.22 6.89
CA SER A 204 13.23 11.82 7.13
C SER A 204 12.99 10.36 6.74
N ASP A 205 12.00 9.73 7.36
CA ASP A 205 11.60 8.36 7.05
C ASP A 205 10.65 8.34 5.85
N VAL A 206 10.82 7.37 4.96
CA VAL A 206 9.90 7.12 3.85
C VAL A 206 8.69 6.35 4.36
N LEU A 207 7.51 6.91 4.17
CA LEU A 207 6.24 6.29 4.59
C LEU A 207 5.47 5.67 3.42
N ALA A 208 5.77 6.07 2.19
CA ALA A 208 5.23 5.43 0.99
C ALA A 208 6.24 5.46 -0.17
N GLY A 209 6.35 4.34 -0.89
CA GLY A 209 7.06 4.21 -2.15
C GLY A 209 6.08 3.85 -3.27
N LEU A 210 6.08 4.63 -4.34
CA LEU A 210 5.13 4.51 -5.44
C LEU A 210 5.86 4.41 -6.78
N PRO A 211 5.29 3.73 -7.79
CA PRO A 211 5.84 3.74 -9.14
C PRO A 211 5.95 5.16 -9.69
N TYR A 212 7.05 5.45 -10.38
CA TYR A 212 7.28 6.69 -11.10
C TYR A 212 7.96 6.35 -12.45
N PRO A 213 7.72 7.11 -13.54
CA PRO A 213 8.38 6.86 -14.82
C PRO A 213 9.90 6.77 -14.70
N GLY A 214 10.46 5.61 -15.01
CA GLY A 214 11.91 5.34 -14.91
C GLY A 214 12.46 5.13 -13.51
N GLY A 215 11.61 4.97 -12.49
CA GLY A 215 12.04 4.77 -11.11
C GLY A 215 10.93 4.74 -10.08
N MET A 216 11.09 5.44 -8.98
CA MET A 216 10.12 5.47 -7.89
C MET A 216 9.98 6.87 -7.29
N LEU A 217 8.76 7.16 -6.82
CA LEU A 217 8.44 8.30 -5.97
C LEU A 217 8.45 7.83 -4.51
N LEU A 218 9.21 8.50 -3.69
CA LEU A 218 9.33 8.27 -2.25
C LEU A 218 8.69 9.44 -1.51
N LEU A 219 7.69 9.19 -0.71
CA LEU A 219 7.04 10.18 0.14
C LEU A 219 7.56 10.04 1.56
N THR A 220 8.14 11.12 2.07
CA THR A 220 8.73 11.15 3.39
C THR A 220 7.74 11.67 4.43
N ARG A 221 8.05 11.43 5.70
CA ARG A 221 7.23 11.88 6.82
C ARG A 221 7.00 13.40 6.82
N ASN A 222 8.06 14.19 6.59
CA ASN A 222 8.03 15.66 6.74
C ASN A 222 9.06 16.41 5.89
N SER A 223 9.69 15.75 4.90
CA SER A 223 10.66 16.38 3.99
C SER A 223 10.13 16.46 2.55
N GLY A 224 8.83 16.19 2.34
CA GLY A 224 8.21 16.17 1.03
C GLY A 224 8.48 14.88 0.25
N GLY A 225 8.44 14.97 -1.07
CA GLY A 225 8.64 13.84 -1.98
C GLY A 225 10.01 13.85 -2.63
N TYR A 226 10.50 12.68 -3.01
CA TYR A 226 11.74 12.48 -3.76
C TYR A 226 11.52 11.49 -4.89
N ILE A 227 12.13 11.76 -6.04
CA ILE A 227 12.16 10.84 -7.18
C ILE A 227 13.53 10.19 -7.21
N HIS A 228 13.57 8.87 -7.20
CA HIS A 228 14.77 8.09 -7.41
C HIS A 228 14.69 7.37 -8.76
N THR A 229 15.73 7.55 -9.60
CA THR A 229 15.87 6.92 -10.92
C THR A 229 17.29 6.41 -11.09
N SER A 230 17.64 5.83 -12.24
CA SER A 230 19.01 5.46 -12.59
C SER A 230 20.00 6.64 -12.59
N SER A 231 19.52 7.89 -12.69
CA SER A 231 20.33 9.12 -12.63
C SER A 231 20.55 9.63 -11.21
N GLY A 232 20.03 8.96 -10.19
CA GLY A 232 20.13 9.33 -8.78
C GLY A 232 18.80 9.81 -8.20
N ILE A 233 18.90 10.50 -7.04
CA ILE A 233 17.76 11.01 -6.29
C ILE A 233 17.65 12.53 -6.43
N ARG A 234 16.42 13.05 -6.48
CA ARG A 234 16.12 14.49 -6.52
C ARG A 234 14.78 14.79 -5.85
N PRO A 235 14.58 15.98 -5.30
CA PRO A 235 13.27 16.40 -4.81
C PRO A 235 12.19 16.30 -5.89
N TRP A 236 10.99 15.92 -5.48
CA TRP A 236 9.77 15.99 -6.28
C TRP A 236 9.04 17.27 -5.94
N HIS A 237 8.87 18.14 -6.94
CA HIS A 237 8.20 19.43 -6.75
C HIS A 237 6.77 19.37 -7.26
N THR A 238 5.85 19.85 -6.44
CA THR A 238 4.41 19.97 -6.73
C THR A 238 3.88 21.27 -6.15
N ASP A 239 2.68 21.66 -6.56
CA ASP A 239 1.97 22.81 -5.96
C ASP A 239 1.62 22.59 -4.48
N SER A 240 1.75 21.34 -3.99
CA SER A 240 1.46 20.95 -2.62
C SER A 240 2.72 20.68 -1.77
N ASP A 241 3.90 21.12 -2.19
CA ASP A 241 5.16 20.86 -1.48
C ASP A 241 5.13 21.31 -0.01
N GLU A 242 4.55 22.47 0.25
CA GLU A 242 4.46 22.98 1.63
C GLU A 242 3.51 22.16 2.50
N GLU A 243 2.43 21.63 1.92
CA GLU A 243 1.51 20.74 2.63
C GLU A 243 2.18 19.39 2.95
N LEU A 244 2.92 18.83 1.97
CA LEU A 244 3.66 17.56 2.15
C LEU A 244 4.78 17.66 3.20
N LYS A 245 5.31 18.87 3.45
CA LYS A 245 6.32 19.11 4.50
C LYS A 245 5.69 19.43 5.85
N ARG A 246 4.53 20.08 5.86
CA ARG A 246 3.84 20.52 7.07
C ARG A 246 3.08 19.38 7.74
N HIS A 247 2.47 18.50 6.95
CA HIS A 247 1.64 17.41 7.41
C HIS A 247 2.37 16.07 7.23
N THR A 248 2.25 15.20 8.22
CA THR A 248 2.81 13.85 8.14
C THR A 248 2.03 13.03 7.12
N VAL A 249 2.69 12.61 6.05
CA VAL A 249 2.12 11.59 5.14
C VAL A 249 1.95 10.30 5.91
N ASN A 250 0.74 9.75 5.90
CA ASN A 250 0.45 8.47 6.56
C ASN A 250 0.41 7.31 5.57
N ARG A 251 -0.28 7.49 4.46
CA ARG A 251 -0.40 6.50 3.38
C ARG A 251 -0.47 7.19 2.02
N ALA A 252 -0.02 6.50 0.99
CA ALA A 252 -0.23 6.93 -0.38
C ALA A 252 -0.41 5.74 -1.31
N VAL A 253 -1.20 5.93 -2.36
CA VAL A 253 -1.43 4.93 -3.39
C VAL A 253 -1.40 5.59 -4.76
N MET A 254 -1.07 4.81 -5.78
CA MET A 254 -1.25 5.21 -7.18
C MET A 254 -2.50 4.53 -7.72
N THR A 255 -3.42 5.31 -8.25
CA THR A 255 -4.65 4.79 -8.87
C THR A 255 -4.38 4.21 -10.25
N LYS A 256 -5.35 3.48 -10.83
CA LYS A 256 -5.21 2.86 -12.15
C LYS A 256 -5.01 3.88 -13.29
N ASP A 257 -5.51 5.08 -13.13
CA ASP A 257 -5.33 6.24 -14.03
C ASP A 257 -4.06 7.05 -13.74
N SER A 258 -3.14 6.49 -12.96
CA SER A 258 -1.83 7.06 -12.63
C SER A 258 -1.88 8.35 -11.80
N CYS A 259 -2.95 8.57 -11.05
CA CYS A 259 -3.01 9.64 -10.07
C CYS A 259 -2.44 9.17 -8.73
N TYR A 260 -1.69 10.04 -8.05
CA TYR A 260 -1.24 9.80 -6.68
C TYR A 260 -2.28 10.34 -5.70
N VAL A 261 -2.75 9.50 -4.80
CA VAL A 261 -3.61 9.88 -3.67
C VAL A 261 -2.78 9.75 -2.41
N ILE A 262 -2.63 10.87 -1.69
CA ILE A 262 -1.77 11.01 -0.51
C ILE A 262 -2.66 11.44 0.65
N GLY A 263 -2.54 10.75 1.80
CA GLY A 263 -3.30 11.00 3.02
C GLY A 263 -2.44 11.03 4.27
#